data_3c71a7b822ee709fdbf5278c981243c9
#
_entry.id   3c71a7b822ee709fdbf5278c981243c9
#
_cell.length_a   1.000
_cell.length_b   1.000
_cell.length_c   1.000
_cell.angle_alpha   90.00
_cell.angle_beta   90.00
_cell.angle_gamma   90.00
#
_symmetry.space_group_name_H-M   'P 1'
#
loop_
_entity.id
_entity.type
_entity.pdbx_description
1 polymer ?
#
loop_
_entity_poly.entity_id
_entity_poly.type
_entity_poly.pdbx_seq_one_letter_code
_entity_poly.pdbx_strand_id
1 'polypeptide(L)'
;MFRYGSPDRPARASRRILAGLLCGLLAGTALAGTALAAPAVPPPPAPLSDVARRLYEDAHAHLLQIRIVVKDRGTQASAGSGFVVAANGLIVTNYHVISALALEPEKFRVLYQGTDGSQGDLTLLAIDLRHDLAVLKATSGTLPAGGFAWSVQSPRQGDRLYSMGNPLDIGFAVVEGTYNGVPPRSFYPQMLFTGAINPGMSGGPVVDAAGRLVGVNVAKHVGGELVSFLVPARFAQTLVADARVDRPLPLPAHAEATRQLLQHQSALVAATLASPLPQQTHGHWRVPQLAETYARCWGNANSARGRNLLGIERADCTMDTALFTGLGDTGTLSLRYEIYDGTRLGSARFYRQYSASLANEKLPAVSRQLTQARCREDFVDLHGLPMRVAICARAHRKFSGLYDFSIIASALDDPVRGVQSRLDAYGVSFANGMALARHYLKGFEWAR
;
A
#
# COMPACT_ATOMS: atom_id res chain seq x y z
N MET A 1 -10.11 -7.26 -2.91
CA MET A 1 -10.43 -8.68 -2.74
C MET A 1 -9.50 -9.50 -3.63
N PHE A 2 -8.28 -9.74 -3.15
CA PHE A 2 -7.27 -10.53 -3.86
C PHE A 2 -7.31 -11.96 -3.33
N ARG A 3 -7.60 -12.91 -4.22
CA ARG A 3 -7.45 -14.35 -3.93
C ARG A 3 -5.98 -14.72 -4.14
N TYR A 4 -5.29 -15.04 -3.07
CA TYR A 4 -4.03 -15.76 -3.14
C TYR A 4 -4.33 -17.26 -3.26
N GLY A 5 -3.73 -17.88 -4.28
CA GLY A 5 -3.75 -19.33 -4.47
C GLY A 5 -3.03 -20.03 -3.31
N SER A 6 -3.64 -21.10 -2.83
CA SER A 6 -3.08 -21.97 -1.79
C SER A 6 -1.86 -22.72 -2.32
N PRO A 7 -0.79 -22.89 -1.52
CA PRO A 7 0.28 -23.82 -1.87
C PRO A 7 -0.16 -25.28 -1.68
N ASP A 8 0.29 -26.13 -2.60
CA ASP A 8 0.06 -27.55 -2.67
C ASP A 8 0.42 -28.28 -1.36
N ARG A 9 -0.48 -29.17 -0.95
CA ARG A 9 -0.23 -30.12 0.14
C ARG A 9 0.62 -31.29 -0.37
N PRO A 10 1.69 -31.68 0.33
CA PRO A 10 2.42 -32.90 -0.03
C PRO A 10 1.60 -34.15 0.35
N ALA A 11 1.67 -35.15 -0.54
CA ALA A 11 1.03 -36.45 -0.43
C ALA A 11 1.46 -37.20 0.84
N ARG A 12 0.50 -37.75 1.57
CA ARG A 12 0.73 -38.67 2.69
C ARG A 12 1.18 -40.03 2.15
N ALA A 13 2.43 -40.40 2.47
CA ALA A 13 2.92 -41.76 2.34
C ALA A 13 2.46 -42.60 3.54
N SER A 14 1.62 -43.58 3.28
CA SER A 14 1.21 -44.62 4.23
C SER A 14 2.36 -45.59 4.54
N ARG A 15 2.89 -45.61 5.75
CA ARG A 15 3.77 -46.67 6.24
C ARG A 15 2.95 -47.66 7.03
N ARG A 16 2.92 -48.89 6.53
CA ARG A 16 2.42 -50.10 7.20
C ARG A 16 3.36 -50.43 8.37
N ILE A 17 2.79 -50.61 9.57
CA ILE A 17 3.50 -51.09 10.77
C ILE A 17 3.36 -52.59 10.77
N LEU A 18 4.51 -53.30 10.75
CA LEU A 18 4.63 -54.72 11.03
C LEU A 18 4.76 -54.90 12.53
N ALA A 19 3.88 -55.69 13.12
CA ALA A 19 3.96 -56.11 14.50
C ALA A 19 4.98 -57.25 14.64
N GLY A 20 5.94 -57.09 15.54
CA GLY A 20 6.84 -58.13 15.99
C GLY A 20 6.83 -58.22 17.50
N LEU A 21 6.26 -59.30 18.04
CA LEU A 21 6.38 -59.68 19.44
C LEU A 21 7.79 -60.18 19.76
N LEU A 22 8.41 -59.70 20.83
CA LEU A 22 9.41 -60.46 21.59
C LEU A 22 9.31 -60.13 23.09
N CYS A 23 9.08 -61.16 23.88
CA CYS A 23 9.19 -61.17 25.34
C CYS A 23 10.65 -61.08 25.83
N GLY A 24 10.87 -60.41 26.93
CA GLY A 24 12.04 -60.78 27.77
C GLY A 24 12.60 -59.70 28.70
N LEU A 25 12.46 -59.96 29.97
CA LEU A 25 13.31 -59.59 31.11
C LEU A 25 13.16 -58.24 31.81
N LEU A 26 12.62 -58.32 33.00
CA LEU A 26 12.62 -57.35 34.09
C LEU A 26 14.03 -56.90 34.49
N ALA A 27 14.36 -55.67 34.45
CA ALA A 27 15.38 -55.02 35.27
C ALA A 27 14.78 -53.65 35.73
N GLY A 28 14.56 -53.58 37.05
CA GLY A 28 14.00 -52.39 37.68
C GLY A 28 15.03 -51.26 37.68
N THR A 29 14.68 -50.18 36.99
CA THR A 29 15.34 -48.88 37.12
C THR A 29 14.28 -47.88 37.59
N ALA A 30 14.54 -47.24 38.73
CA ALA A 30 13.74 -46.17 39.28
C ALA A 30 13.67 -45.00 38.27
N LEU A 31 12.55 -44.83 37.62
CA LEU A 31 12.26 -43.66 36.83
C LEU A 31 11.97 -42.49 37.78
N ALA A 32 12.93 -41.58 37.91
CA ALA A 32 12.68 -40.25 38.41
C ALA A 32 11.66 -39.56 37.45
N GLY A 33 10.44 -39.42 37.90
CA GLY A 33 9.39 -38.76 37.15
C GLY A 33 9.75 -37.28 36.94
N THR A 34 10.17 -36.94 35.71
CA THR A 34 10.17 -35.55 35.25
C THR A 34 8.70 -35.12 35.12
N ALA A 35 8.20 -34.37 36.10
CA ALA A 35 6.93 -33.70 36.00
C ALA A 35 6.99 -32.80 34.77
N LEU A 36 6.28 -33.17 33.69
CA LEU A 36 6.00 -32.28 32.57
C LEU A 36 5.23 -31.10 33.14
N ALA A 37 5.91 -29.94 33.25
CA ALA A 37 5.24 -28.70 33.59
C ALA A 37 4.11 -28.45 32.56
N ALA A 38 2.89 -28.33 33.04
CA ALA A 38 1.77 -27.92 32.17
C ALA A 38 2.15 -26.62 31.47
N PRO A 39 1.80 -26.45 30.17
CA PRO A 39 2.06 -25.22 29.47
C PRO A 39 1.45 -24.07 30.28
N ALA A 40 2.27 -23.11 30.65
CA ALA A 40 1.82 -21.93 31.37
C ALA A 40 0.72 -21.24 30.54
N VAL A 41 -0.47 -21.10 31.13
CA VAL A 41 -1.55 -20.30 30.52
C VAL A 41 -0.98 -18.89 30.34
N PRO A 42 -1.00 -18.34 29.11
CA PRO A 42 -0.49 -16.99 28.90
C PRO A 42 -1.21 -16.04 29.86
N PRO A 43 -0.52 -15.07 30.46
CA PRO A 43 -1.15 -14.11 31.35
C PRO A 43 -2.28 -13.40 30.58
N PRO A 44 -3.41 -13.09 31.24
CA PRO A 44 -4.48 -12.35 30.61
C PRO A 44 -3.91 -11.03 30.05
N PRO A 45 -4.40 -10.56 28.90
CA PRO A 45 -3.95 -9.28 28.33
C PRO A 45 -4.06 -8.19 29.39
N ALA A 46 -3.03 -7.37 29.50
CA ALA A 46 -3.03 -6.28 30.46
C ALA A 46 -4.30 -5.41 30.23
N PRO A 47 -5.03 -5.06 31.29
CA PRO A 47 -6.22 -4.22 31.14
C PRO A 47 -5.85 -2.89 30.49
N LEU A 48 -6.76 -2.33 29.68
CA LEU A 48 -6.61 -0.97 29.14
C LEU A 48 -6.30 -0.01 30.28
N SER A 49 -5.41 0.97 30.01
CA SER A 49 -5.09 1.98 31.02
C SER A 49 -6.36 2.78 31.39
N ASP A 50 -6.40 3.31 32.60
CA ASP A 50 -7.49 4.20 33.00
C ASP A 50 -7.60 5.43 32.10
N VAL A 51 -6.49 5.84 31.48
CA VAL A 51 -6.46 6.90 30.46
C VAL A 51 -7.26 6.47 29.24
N ALA A 52 -7.02 5.27 28.69
CA ALA A 52 -7.75 4.78 27.52
C ALA A 52 -9.26 4.70 27.77
N ARG A 53 -9.66 4.26 28.97
CA ARG A 53 -11.08 4.17 29.35
C ARG A 53 -11.73 5.56 29.38
N ARG A 54 -11.14 6.52 30.08
CA ARG A 54 -11.65 7.90 30.14
C ARG A 54 -11.73 8.54 28.76
N LEU A 55 -10.66 8.44 27.96
CA LEU A 55 -10.63 8.98 26.60
C LEU A 55 -11.75 8.41 25.73
N TYR A 56 -12.04 7.12 25.87
CA TYR A 56 -13.13 6.49 25.14
C TYR A 56 -14.51 6.98 25.63
N GLU A 57 -14.70 7.09 26.93
CA GLU A 57 -15.93 7.62 27.54
C GLU A 57 -16.20 9.08 27.10
N ASP A 58 -15.17 9.92 27.04
CA ASP A 58 -15.27 11.31 26.59
C ASP A 58 -15.52 11.44 25.09
N ALA A 59 -14.93 10.53 24.30
CA ALA A 59 -14.93 10.62 22.85
C ALA A 59 -16.10 9.91 22.18
N HIS A 60 -16.69 8.89 22.81
CA HIS A 60 -17.57 7.91 22.15
C HIS A 60 -18.78 8.57 21.45
N ALA A 61 -19.34 9.65 21.99
CA ALA A 61 -20.44 10.36 21.37
C ALA A 61 -20.09 10.99 20.01
N HIS A 62 -18.79 11.29 19.77
CA HIS A 62 -18.30 11.89 18.52
C HIS A 62 -17.75 10.86 17.53
N LEU A 63 -17.78 9.55 17.87
CA LEU A 63 -17.36 8.46 16.99
C LEU A 63 -18.53 8.02 16.12
N LEU A 64 -18.26 7.87 14.83
CA LEU A 64 -19.26 7.52 13.84
C LEU A 64 -18.80 6.31 13.02
N GLN A 65 -19.69 5.37 12.77
CA GLN A 65 -19.54 4.44 11.68
C GLN A 65 -19.97 5.11 10.39
N ILE A 66 -19.12 5.08 9.37
CA ILE A 66 -19.42 5.59 8.04
C ILE A 66 -19.79 4.40 7.17
N ARG A 67 -21.02 4.40 6.66
CA ARG A 67 -21.58 3.28 5.89
C ARG A 67 -21.86 3.71 4.45
N ILE A 68 -21.34 2.97 3.50
CA ILE A 68 -21.70 3.10 2.10
C ILE A 68 -22.75 2.07 1.77
N VAL A 69 -23.91 2.52 1.31
CA VAL A 69 -25.04 1.65 0.98
C VAL A 69 -25.45 1.78 -0.48
N VAL A 70 -25.88 0.67 -1.07
CA VAL A 70 -26.45 0.63 -2.42
C VAL A 70 -27.83 1.30 -2.38
N LYS A 71 -28.06 2.33 -3.21
CA LYS A 71 -29.30 3.14 -3.17
C LYS A 71 -30.56 2.32 -3.32
N ASP A 72 -30.61 1.45 -4.32
CA ASP A 72 -31.82 0.73 -4.69
C ASP A 72 -32.20 -0.38 -3.69
N ARG A 73 -31.24 -0.89 -2.91
CA ARG A 73 -31.43 -2.04 -2.04
C ARG A 73 -31.19 -1.75 -0.57
N GLY A 74 -30.59 -0.61 -0.23
CA GLY A 74 -30.23 -0.27 1.13
C GLY A 74 -29.16 -1.18 1.76
N THR A 75 -28.60 -2.12 0.98
CA THR A 75 -27.56 -3.05 1.45
C THR A 75 -26.23 -2.34 1.61
N GLN A 76 -25.51 -2.68 2.68
CA GLN A 76 -24.17 -2.15 2.96
C GLN A 76 -23.15 -2.70 1.94
N ALA A 77 -22.42 -1.81 1.28
CA ALA A 77 -21.34 -2.13 0.35
C ALA A 77 -19.98 -2.10 1.03
N SER A 78 -19.76 -1.14 1.93
CA SER A 78 -18.57 -1.00 2.76
C SER A 78 -18.86 -0.20 4.02
N ALA A 79 -18.00 -0.32 5.02
CA ALA A 79 -18.04 0.48 6.23
C ALA A 79 -16.62 0.86 6.67
N GLY A 80 -16.53 1.97 7.39
CA GLY A 80 -15.35 2.45 8.05
C GLY A 80 -15.74 3.27 9.27
N SER A 81 -14.78 3.97 9.84
CA SER A 81 -14.99 4.89 10.95
C SER A 81 -14.90 6.34 10.47
N GLY A 82 -15.45 7.22 11.25
CA GLY A 82 -15.31 8.66 11.13
C GLY A 82 -15.53 9.33 12.48
N PHE A 83 -15.35 10.62 12.54
CA PHE A 83 -15.53 11.38 13.78
C PHE A 83 -15.88 12.83 13.51
N VAL A 84 -16.61 13.41 14.45
CA VAL A 84 -17.04 14.81 14.39
C VAL A 84 -15.87 15.72 14.82
N VAL A 85 -15.60 16.75 14.01
CA VAL A 85 -14.49 17.72 14.28
C VAL A 85 -14.98 19.15 14.56
N ALA A 86 -16.27 19.41 14.37
CA ALA A 86 -16.82 20.75 14.59
C ALA A 86 -18.32 20.68 14.90
N ALA A 87 -18.79 21.61 15.72
CA ALA A 87 -20.19 21.71 16.15
C ALA A 87 -21.19 21.88 14.99
N ASN A 88 -20.73 22.30 13.82
CA ASN A 88 -21.57 22.40 12.62
C ASN A 88 -21.74 21.05 11.90
N GLY A 89 -21.34 19.92 12.49
CA GLY A 89 -21.51 18.57 11.95
C GLY A 89 -20.54 18.22 10.82
N LEU A 90 -19.32 18.78 10.81
CA LEU A 90 -18.25 18.33 9.94
C LEU A 90 -17.64 17.04 10.48
N ILE A 91 -17.41 16.10 9.58
CA ILE A 91 -16.93 14.75 9.87
C ILE A 91 -15.70 14.47 9.03
N VAL A 92 -14.68 13.88 9.64
CA VAL A 92 -13.50 13.35 8.95
C VAL A 92 -13.57 11.83 8.85
N THR A 93 -13.16 11.30 7.71
CA THR A 93 -12.96 9.87 7.45
C THR A 93 -11.86 9.68 6.41
N ASN A 94 -11.57 8.44 6.00
CA ASN A 94 -10.69 8.19 4.86
C ASN A 94 -11.43 8.27 3.52
N TYR A 95 -10.67 8.65 2.47
CA TYR A 95 -11.18 8.64 1.10
C TYR A 95 -11.54 7.23 0.64
N HIS A 96 -10.72 6.22 0.95
CA HIS A 96 -11.01 4.84 0.54
C HIS A 96 -12.33 4.30 1.12
N VAL A 97 -12.76 4.80 2.28
CA VAL A 97 -14.06 4.42 2.88
C VAL A 97 -15.22 4.91 2.01
N ILE A 98 -15.11 6.11 1.43
CA ILE A 98 -16.19 6.76 0.68
C ILE A 98 -15.98 6.77 -0.85
N SER A 99 -14.93 6.12 -1.33
CA SER A 99 -14.52 6.17 -2.74
C SER A 99 -15.59 5.66 -3.71
N ALA A 100 -16.41 4.68 -3.30
CA ALA A 100 -17.53 4.18 -4.10
C ALA A 100 -18.57 5.28 -4.35
N LEU A 101 -18.94 6.05 -3.30
CA LEU A 101 -19.80 7.22 -3.46
C LEU A 101 -19.16 8.29 -4.35
N ALA A 102 -17.88 8.59 -4.09
CA ALA A 102 -17.17 9.64 -4.82
C ALA A 102 -17.12 9.40 -6.34
N LEU A 103 -17.04 8.14 -6.76
CA LEU A 103 -16.90 7.76 -8.17
C LEU A 103 -18.20 7.31 -8.84
N GLU A 104 -19.15 6.74 -8.09
CA GLU A 104 -20.41 6.20 -8.61
C GLU A 104 -21.62 6.65 -7.75
N PRO A 105 -21.86 7.97 -7.65
CA PRO A 105 -22.88 8.54 -6.77
C PRO A 105 -24.31 8.14 -7.19
N GLU A 106 -24.49 7.68 -8.41
CA GLU A 106 -25.76 7.14 -8.88
C GLU A 106 -26.13 5.81 -8.23
N LYS A 107 -25.12 5.03 -7.81
CA LYS A 107 -25.32 3.69 -7.20
C LYS A 107 -25.28 3.71 -5.68
N PHE A 108 -24.51 4.65 -5.11
CA PHE A 108 -24.21 4.63 -3.68
C PHE A 108 -24.65 5.92 -2.98
N ARG A 109 -24.98 5.79 -1.70
CA ARG A 109 -25.11 6.89 -0.75
C ARG A 109 -24.30 6.60 0.50
N VAL A 110 -23.99 7.63 1.28
CA VAL A 110 -23.23 7.53 2.50
C VAL A 110 -24.09 7.93 3.68
N LEU A 111 -24.03 7.11 4.74
CA LEU A 111 -24.75 7.31 6.00
C LEU A 111 -23.74 7.31 7.14
N TYR A 112 -24.10 7.97 8.24
CA TYR A 112 -23.43 7.71 9.53
C TYR A 112 -24.35 6.91 10.45
N GLN A 113 -23.72 6.21 11.40
CA GLN A 113 -24.35 5.64 12.56
C GLN A 113 -23.53 5.98 13.79
N GLY A 114 -24.16 6.65 14.76
CA GLY A 114 -23.56 7.00 16.04
C GLY A 114 -23.52 5.81 17.01
N THR A 115 -22.78 5.96 18.08
CA THR A 115 -22.67 4.97 19.16
C THR A 115 -23.98 4.79 19.94
N ASP A 116 -24.85 5.78 19.93
CA ASP A 116 -26.20 5.80 20.51
C ASP A 116 -27.27 5.22 19.57
N GLY A 117 -26.87 4.75 18.38
CA GLY A 117 -27.78 4.25 17.36
C GLY A 117 -28.39 5.35 16.47
N SER A 118 -28.07 6.61 16.68
CA SER A 118 -28.47 7.72 15.79
C SER A 118 -27.95 7.48 14.37
N GLN A 119 -28.69 7.88 13.35
CA GLN A 119 -28.34 7.72 11.95
C GLN A 119 -28.73 8.96 11.15
N GLY A 120 -28.03 9.20 10.06
CA GLY A 120 -28.36 10.25 9.11
C GLY A 120 -27.58 10.17 7.82
N ASP A 121 -28.02 10.95 6.85
CA ASP A 121 -27.37 11.06 5.54
C ASP A 121 -26.18 12.02 5.64
N LEU A 122 -25.19 11.76 4.80
CA LEU A 122 -23.98 12.56 4.68
C LEU A 122 -23.81 13.07 3.25
N THR A 123 -23.20 14.25 3.13
CA THR A 123 -22.76 14.84 1.86
C THR A 123 -21.24 14.98 1.87
N LEU A 124 -20.60 14.67 0.73
CA LEU A 124 -19.16 14.80 0.54
C LEU A 124 -18.80 16.27 0.23
N LEU A 125 -17.91 16.85 1.03
CA LEU A 125 -17.46 18.24 0.86
C LEU A 125 -16.08 18.34 0.22
N ALA A 126 -15.13 17.47 0.63
CA ALA A 126 -13.76 17.51 0.14
C ALA A 126 -13.10 16.13 0.22
N ILE A 127 -12.08 15.92 -0.63
CA ILE A 127 -11.23 14.73 -0.65
C ILE A 127 -9.76 15.13 -0.74
N ASP A 128 -8.89 14.34 -0.13
CA ASP A 128 -7.44 14.38 -0.31
C ASP A 128 -6.93 12.96 -0.58
N LEU A 129 -6.65 12.67 -1.86
CA LEU A 129 -6.15 11.35 -2.28
C LEU A 129 -4.73 11.09 -1.79
N ARG A 130 -3.91 12.14 -1.63
CA ARG A 130 -2.50 12.00 -1.21
C ARG A 130 -2.39 11.49 0.23
N HIS A 131 -3.32 11.90 1.07
CA HIS A 131 -3.36 11.52 2.48
C HIS A 131 -4.53 10.60 2.80
N ASP A 132 -5.27 10.13 1.77
CA ASP A 132 -6.44 9.25 1.93
C ASP A 132 -7.47 9.79 2.93
N LEU A 133 -7.85 11.08 2.80
CA LEU A 133 -8.80 11.75 3.68
C LEU A 133 -10.04 12.22 2.93
N ALA A 134 -11.15 12.32 3.65
CA ALA A 134 -12.39 12.94 3.17
C ALA A 134 -13.06 13.74 4.30
N VAL A 135 -13.74 14.82 3.91
CA VAL A 135 -14.60 15.62 4.80
C VAL A 135 -16.04 15.47 4.34
N LEU A 136 -16.89 15.12 5.28
CA LEU A 136 -18.31 14.93 5.10
C LEU A 136 -19.10 15.92 5.97
N LYS A 137 -20.36 16.15 5.61
CA LYS A 137 -21.32 16.96 6.36
C LYS A 137 -22.59 16.18 6.56
N ALA A 138 -23.09 16.13 7.78
CA ALA A 138 -24.42 15.59 8.06
C ALA A 138 -25.50 16.49 7.45
N THR A 139 -26.42 15.89 6.70
CA THR A 139 -27.56 16.54 6.06
C THR A 139 -28.89 16.15 6.69
N SER A 140 -28.90 15.07 7.46
CA SER A 140 -30.04 14.64 8.24
C SER A 140 -29.56 14.00 9.56
N GLY A 141 -30.47 13.75 10.49
CA GLY A 141 -30.17 13.23 11.82
C GLY A 141 -29.59 14.30 12.76
N THR A 142 -29.24 13.88 13.96
CA THR A 142 -28.69 14.76 15.01
C THR A 142 -27.31 14.27 15.40
N LEU A 143 -26.32 15.14 15.28
CA LEU A 143 -24.97 14.92 15.79
C LEU A 143 -24.79 15.63 17.13
N PRO A 144 -23.92 15.11 18.02
CA PRO A 144 -23.58 15.79 19.26
C PRO A 144 -22.90 17.13 18.98
N ALA A 145 -23.13 18.09 19.86
CA ALA A 145 -22.44 19.37 19.81
C ALA A 145 -20.95 19.17 20.14
N GLY A 146 -20.07 19.96 19.51
CA GLY A 146 -18.63 19.87 19.74
C GLY A 146 -17.94 19.00 18.69
N GLY A 147 -16.88 18.34 19.09
CA GLY A 147 -16.03 17.50 18.27
C GLY A 147 -14.61 17.41 18.86
N PHE A 148 -13.76 16.63 18.22
CA PHE A 148 -12.37 16.48 18.64
C PHE A 148 -11.58 17.79 18.48
N ALA A 149 -10.86 18.17 19.52
CA ALA A 149 -9.92 19.29 19.47
C ALA A 149 -8.61 18.87 18.79
N TRP A 150 -8.08 19.72 17.93
CA TRP A 150 -6.80 19.48 17.25
C TRP A 150 -5.62 19.61 18.22
N SER A 151 -4.66 18.70 18.14
CA SER A 151 -3.39 18.86 18.84
C SER A 151 -2.56 19.95 18.16
N VAL A 152 -2.02 20.87 18.94
CA VAL A 152 -1.08 21.91 18.46
C VAL A 152 0.36 21.39 18.38
N GLN A 153 0.65 20.24 18.98
CA GLN A 153 1.97 19.65 19.03
C GLN A 153 1.99 18.30 18.30
N SER A 154 3.05 18.04 17.55
CA SER A 154 3.29 16.71 17.01
C SER A 154 3.76 15.78 18.16
N PRO A 155 3.32 14.52 18.18
CA PRO A 155 3.79 13.55 19.16
C PRO A 155 5.28 13.29 18.97
N ARG A 156 5.98 12.93 20.06
CA ARG A 156 7.38 12.50 20.04
C ARG A 156 7.44 10.97 19.99
N GLN A 157 8.46 10.45 19.34
CA GLN A 157 8.69 8.99 19.30
C GLN A 157 8.73 8.43 20.74
N GLY A 158 7.95 7.39 20.98
CA GLY A 158 7.73 6.79 22.30
C GLY A 158 6.44 7.25 22.98
N ASP A 159 5.82 8.34 22.52
CA ASP A 159 4.55 8.81 23.11
C ASP A 159 3.44 7.76 22.89
N ARG A 160 2.60 7.63 23.92
CA ARG A 160 1.42 6.77 23.88
C ARG A 160 0.28 7.46 23.16
N LEU A 161 -0.33 6.76 22.22
CA LEU A 161 -1.47 7.23 21.45
C LEU A 161 -2.65 6.27 21.59
N TYR A 162 -3.86 6.78 21.37
CA TYR A 162 -5.12 6.06 21.53
C TYR A 162 -5.91 6.15 20.22
N SER A 163 -5.96 5.03 19.50
CA SER A 163 -6.69 4.87 18.24
C SER A 163 -8.10 4.38 18.54
N MET A 164 -9.12 4.99 17.91
CA MET A 164 -10.52 4.61 18.10
C MET A 164 -11.15 4.30 16.74
N GLY A 165 -12.14 3.39 16.74
CA GLY A 165 -12.86 3.03 15.52
C GLY A 165 -13.74 1.80 15.74
N ASN A 166 -14.45 1.36 14.68
CA ASN A 166 -15.35 0.19 14.72
C ASN A 166 -14.72 -0.97 13.94
N PRO A 167 -13.87 -1.81 14.57
CA PRO A 167 -13.22 -2.92 13.90
C PRO A 167 -14.26 -3.95 13.44
N LEU A 168 -14.17 -4.40 12.20
CA LEU A 168 -14.97 -5.50 11.64
C LEU A 168 -16.51 -5.33 11.79
N ASP A 169 -16.98 -4.13 12.03
CA ASP A 169 -18.40 -3.82 12.25
C ASP A 169 -19.01 -4.52 13.49
N ILE A 170 -18.19 -4.73 14.54
CA ILE A 170 -18.61 -5.43 15.77
C ILE A 170 -18.77 -4.50 16.98
N GLY A 171 -18.61 -3.19 16.79
CA GLY A 171 -18.71 -2.17 17.83
C GLY A 171 -17.43 -1.33 17.92
N PHE A 172 -17.57 -0.14 18.53
CA PHE A 172 -16.45 0.76 18.71
C PHE A 172 -15.46 0.23 19.75
N ALA A 173 -14.18 0.38 19.44
CA ALA A 173 -13.06 -0.03 20.28
C ALA A 173 -12.04 1.10 20.42
N VAL A 174 -11.30 1.08 21.51
CA VAL A 174 -10.08 1.86 21.71
C VAL A 174 -8.87 0.95 21.71
N VAL A 175 -7.83 1.35 20.99
CA VAL A 175 -6.54 0.65 20.92
C VAL A 175 -5.44 1.59 21.41
N GLU A 176 -4.79 1.19 22.47
CA GLU A 176 -3.62 1.88 23.02
C GLU A 176 -2.35 1.38 22.33
N GLY A 177 -1.47 2.29 21.91
CA GLY A 177 -0.22 1.94 21.24
C GLY A 177 0.81 3.05 21.30
N THR A 178 1.95 2.82 20.66
CA THR A 178 3.11 3.72 20.70
C THR A 178 3.34 4.37 19.34
N TYR A 179 3.60 5.68 19.35
CA TYR A 179 4.08 6.38 18.16
C TYR A 179 5.57 6.11 17.97
N ASN A 180 5.96 5.61 16.79
CA ASN A 180 7.33 5.22 16.48
C ASN A 180 8.00 6.11 15.43
N GLY A 181 7.52 7.34 15.28
CA GLY A 181 8.08 8.29 14.33
C GLY A 181 7.45 8.20 12.94
N VAL A 182 8.06 8.91 12.00
CA VAL A 182 7.73 8.86 10.57
C VAL A 182 8.72 7.94 9.90
N PRO A 183 8.30 6.86 9.21
CA PRO A 183 9.21 6.00 8.49
C PRO A 183 10.03 6.79 7.46
N PRO A 184 11.33 6.54 7.35
CA PRO A 184 12.11 7.07 6.25
C PRO A 184 11.58 6.49 4.92
N ARG A 185 11.82 7.18 3.82
CA ARG A 185 11.44 6.74 2.46
C ARG A 185 9.94 6.81 2.14
N SER A 186 9.15 7.50 2.96
CA SER A 186 7.75 7.78 2.64
C SER A 186 7.65 9.06 1.82
N PHE A 187 7.05 9.01 0.63
CA PHE A 187 6.88 10.21 -0.21
C PHE A 187 5.91 11.20 0.44
N TYR A 188 4.89 10.70 1.14
CA TYR A 188 4.05 11.48 2.05
C TYR A 188 4.23 10.99 3.48
N PRO A 189 4.38 11.90 4.45
CA PRO A 189 4.63 11.50 5.83
C PRO A 189 3.43 10.76 6.41
N GLN A 190 3.68 9.55 6.89
CA GLN A 190 2.77 8.75 7.68
C GLN A 190 3.41 8.48 9.05
N MET A 191 2.59 8.38 10.08
CA MET A 191 3.04 8.09 11.44
C MET A 191 3.02 6.59 11.66
N LEU A 192 4.14 6.00 12.08
CA LEU A 192 4.21 4.59 12.46
C LEU A 192 3.63 4.42 13.87
N PHE A 193 2.63 3.56 13.98
CA PHE A 193 1.92 3.25 15.21
C PHE A 193 1.99 1.76 15.51
N THR A 194 2.46 1.41 16.70
CA THR A 194 2.47 0.01 17.18
C THR A 194 1.20 -0.25 17.98
N GLY A 195 0.13 -0.51 17.28
CA GLY A 195 -1.20 -0.84 17.81
C GLY A 195 -2.04 -1.51 16.73
N ALA A 196 -2.99 -2.35 17.12
CA ALA A 196 -3.79 -3.14 16.20
C ALA A 196 -4.88 -2.31 15.51
N ILE A 197 -4.62 -1.78 14.31
CA ILE A 197 -5.65 -1.20 13.46
C ILE A 197 -6.21 -2.32 12.56
N ASN A 198 -7.49 -2.59 12.70
CA ASN A 198 -8.21 -3.60 11.93
C ASN A 198 -9.13 -2.96 10.87
N PRO A 199 -9.52 -3.71 9.81
CA PRO A 199 -10.54 -3.25 8.87
C PRO A 199 -11.78 -2.73 9.60
N GLY A 200 -12.32 -1.61 9.15
CA GLY A 200 -13.40 -0.89 9.82
C GLY A 200 -12.94 0.26 10.73
N MET A 201 -11.72 0.23 11.28
CA MET A 201 -11.16 1.33 12.06
C MET A 201 -10.64 2.49 11.18
N SER A 202 -10.44 2.26 9.88
CA SER A 202 -10.03 3.29 8.92
C SER A 202 -10.94 4.52 8.99
N GLY A 203 -10.34 5.70 9.01
CA GLY A 203 -11.04 6.98 9.15
C GLY A 203 -11.36 7.39 10.61
N GLY A 204 -11.10 6.52 11.59
CA GLY A 204 -11.29 6.83 13.00
C GLY A 204 -10.17 7.73 13.55
N PRO A 205 -10.43 8.44 14.68
CA PRO A 205 -9.49 9.36 15.28
C PRO A 205 -8.38 8.66 16.05
N VAL A 206 -7.21 9.31 16.11
CA VAL A 206 -6.14 8.96 17.02
C VAL A 206 -5.81 10.18 17.87
N VAL A 207 -5.85 10.00 19.20
CA VAL A 207 -5.66 11.09 20.15
C VAL A 207 -4.44 10.86 21.05
N ASP A 208 -3.93 11.96 21.61
CA ASP A 208 -2.93 11.95 22.69
C ASP A 208 -3.61 11.67 24.06
N ALA A 209 -2.82 11.59 25.13
CA ALA A 209 -3.32 11.35 26.48
C ALA A 209 -4.22 12.48 27.03
N ALA A 210 -4.26 13.63 26.37
CA ALA A 210 -5.16 14.75 26.69
C ALA A 210 -6.42 14.77 25.81
N GLY A 211 -6.66 13.72 25.00
CA GLY A 211 -7.82 13.64 24.12
C GLY A 211 -7.75 14.51 22.86
N ARG A 212 -6.58 15.08 22.55
CA ARG A 212 -6.41 15.94 21.37
C ARG A 212 -6.03 15.11 20.15
N LEU A 213 -6.65 15.42 19.02
CA LEU A 213 -6.45 14.70 17.76
C LEU A 213 -5.05 14.89 17.20
N VAL A 214 -4.29 13.81 17.07
CA VAL A 214 -2.94 13.78 16.52
C VAL A 214 -2.86 13.08 15.17
N GLY A 215 -3.84 12.23 14.85
CA GLY A 215 -3.86 11.49 13.60
C GLY A 215 -5.21 10.88 13.24
N VAL A 216 -5.27 10.29 12.05
CA VAL A 216 -6.41 9.54 11.52
C VAL A 216 -5.92 8.14 11.15
N ASN A 217 -6.65 7.09 11.55
CA ASN A 217 -6.36 5.72 11.17
C ASN A 217 -6.43 5.54 9.65
N VAL A 218 -5.44 4.90 9.01
CA VAL A 218 -5.50 4.70 7.57
C VAL A 218 -5.31 3.24 7.15
N ALA A 219 -4.28 2.58 7.63
CA ALA A 219 -3.92 1.25 7.16
C ALA A 219 -3.11 0.47 8.19
N LYS A 220 -2.99 -0.85 7.95
CA LYS A 220 -2.00 -1.70 8.58
C LYS A 220 -1.02 -2.24 7.53
N HIS A 221 0.20 -2.51 7.92
CA HIS A 221 1.17 -3.19 7.06
C HIS A 221 0.75 -4.65 6.84
N VAL A 222 0.58 -5.04 5.57
CA VAL A 222 0.26 -6.43 5.22
C VAL A 222 1.49 -7.30 5.45
N GLY A 223 1.40 -8.25 6.37
CA GLY A 223 2.52 -9.14 6.74
C GLY A 223 3.29 -8.74 8.01
N GLY A 224 2.89 -7.61 8.67
CA GLY A 224 3.41 -7.24 10.00
C GLY A 224 2.31 -7.27 11.06
N GLU A 225 2.58 -7.84 12.22
CA GLU A 225 1.69 -7.72 13.38
C GLU A 225 1.93 -6.38 14.07
N LEU A 226 0.85 -5.70 14.48
CA LEU A 226 0.89 -4.42 15.20
C LEU A 226 1.63 -3.29 14.46
N VAL A 227 1.86 -3.41 13.16
CA VAL A 227 2.45 -2.37 12.32
C VAL A 227 1.33 -1.64 11.59
N SER A 228 1.02 -0.45 12.05
CA SER A 228 -0.09 0.36 11.54
C SER A 228 0.40 1.76 11.17
N PHE A 229 -0.33 2.42 10.28
CA PHE A 229 -0.03 3.77 9.83
C PHE A 229 -1.18 4.71 10.12
N LEU A 230 -0.82 5.93 10.47
CA LEU A 230 -1.75 7.02 10.72
C LEU A 230 -1.41 8.19 9.80
N VAL A 231 -2.42 8.90 9.36
CA VAL A 231 -2.25 10.20 8.72
C VAL A 231 -2.12 11.27 9.81
N PRO A 232 -1.08 12.12 9.81
CA PRO A 232 -0.97 13.24 10.74
C PRO A 232 -2.20 14.16 10.70
N ALA A 233 -2.75 14.52 11.85
CA ALA A 233 -3.99 15.30 11.97
C ALA A 233 -3.96 16.65 11.25
N ARG A 234 -2.77 17.27 11.09
CA ARG A 234 -2.62 18.55 10.37
C ARG A 234 -3.17 18.50 8.93
N PHE A 235 -3.09 17.36 8.25
CA PHE A 235 -3.64 17.21 6.89
C PHE A 235 -5.17 17.20 6.91
N ALA A 236 -5.76 16.52 7.89
CA ALA A 236 -7.21 16.55 8.09
C ALA A 236 -7.68 17.95 8.50
N GLN A 237 -6.92 18.65 9.36
CA GLN A 237 -7.22 20.03 9.77
C GLN A 237 -7.22 20.99 8.57
N THR A 238 -6.21 20.88 7.69
CA THR A 238 -6.17 21.69 6.45
C THR A 238 -7.36 21.38 5.55
N LEU A 239 -7.66 20.09 5.33
CA LEU A 239 -8.79 19.69 4.48
C LEU A 239 -10.14 20.17 5.04
N VAL A 240 -10.32 20.15 6.35
CA VAL A 240 -11.53 20.70 7.03
C VAL A 240 -11.61 22.22 6.87
N ALA A 241 -10.49 22.94 6.98
CA ALA A 241 -10.45 24.38 6.80
C ALA A 241 -10.77 24.79 5.35
N ASP A 242 -10.38 23.99 4.38
CA ASP A 242 -10.62 24.21 2.96
C ASP A 242 -12.03 23.77 2.51
N ALA A 243 -12.70 22.92 3.30
CA ALA A 243 -14.02 22.39 2.96
C ALA A 243 -15.10 23.47 3.01
N ARG A 244 -15.90 23.56 1.92
CA ARG A 244 -16.99 24.52 1.79
C ARG A 244 -18.32 23.84 2.06
N VAL A 245 -18.98 24.19 3.15
CA VAL A 245 -20.30 23.66 3.53
C VAL A 245 -21.37 24.09 2.53
N ASP A 246 -21.27 25.33 2.03
CA ASP A 246 -22.15 25.92 1.05
C ASP A 246 -21.93 25.42 -0.39
N ARG A 247 -20.82 24.71 -0.61
CA ARG A 247 -20.45 24.19 -1.93
C ARG A 247 -19.92 22.76 -1.80
N PRO A 248 -20.82 21.76 -1.72
CA PRO A 248 -20.43 20.36 -1.75
C PRO A 248 -19.57 20.00 -2.97
N LEU A 249 -18.71 18.99 -2.82
CA LEU A 249 -17.89 18.51 -3.93
C LEU A 249 -18.79 17.99 -5.05
N PRO A 250 -18.63 18.48 -6.31
CA PRO A 250 -19.37 17.95 -7.44
C PRO A 250 -19.09 16.45 -7.65
N LEU A 251 -20.16 15.68 -7.75
CA LEU A 251 -20.09 14.24 -8.00
C LEU A 251 -20.55 13.87 -9.42
N PRO A 252 -19.95 12.85 -10.07
CA PRO A 252 -18.83 12.06 -9.60
C PRO A 252 -17.51 12.85 -9.53
N ALA A 253 -16.70 12.58 -8.49
CA ALA A 253 -15.49 13.33 -8.16
C ALA A 253 -14.27 13.03 -9.07
N HIS A 254 -14.50 12.49 -10.28
CA HIS A 254 -13.39 12.12 -11.18
C HIS A 254 -12.49 13.30 -11.55
N ALA A 255 -13.06 14.50 -11.76
CA ALA A 255 -12.29 15.69 -12.12
C ALA A 255 -11.36 16.11 -10.98
N GLU A 256 -11.85 16.14 -9.74
CA GLU A 256 -11.05 16.50 -8.58
C GLU A 256 -9.98 15.45 -8.29
N ALA A 257 -10.33 14.16 -8.35
CA ALA A 257 -9.36 13.06 -8.22
C ALA A 257 -8.26 13.16 -9.29
N THR A 258 -8.63 13.41 -10.56
CA THR A 258 -7.67 13.59 -11.66
C THR A 258 -6.74 14.77 -11.39
N ARG A 259 -7.27 15.90 -10.94
CA ARG A 259 -6.48 17.10 -10.62
C ARG A 259 -5.43 16.78 -9.55
N GLN A 260 -5.81 16.08 -8.48
CA GLN A 260 -4.89 15.70 -7.40
C GLN A 260 -3.85 14.67 -7.86
N LEU A 261 -4.23 13.70 -8.67
CA LEU A 261 -3.31 12.71 -9.27
C LEU A 261 -2.30 13.39 -10.20
N LEU A 262 -2.74 14.38 -11.02
CA LEU A 262 -1.84 15.16 -11.86
C LEU A 262 -0.86 16.01 -11.05
N GLN A 263 -1.29 16.59 -9.93
CA GLN A 263 -0.40 17.30 -9.00
C GLN A 263 0.62 16.36 -8.36
N HIS A 264 0.17 15.22 -7.87
CA HIS A 264 1.04 14.22 -7.27
C HIS A 264 2.12 13.75 -8.25
N GLN A 265 1.73 13.30 -9.45
CA GLN A 265 2.67 12.80 -10.43
C GLN A 265 3.66 13.88 -10.90
N SER A 266 3.24 15.15 -10.96
CA SER A 266 4.15 16.25 -11.27
C SER A 266 5.22 16.42 -10.21
N ALA A 267 4.86 16.36 -8.93
CA ALA A 267 5.81 16.43 -7.82
C ALA A 267 6.76 15.21 -7.78
N LEU A 268 6.22 14.01 -7.97
CA LEU A 268 6.99 12.77 -8.00
C LEU A 268 8.01 12.76 -9.14
N VAL A 269 7.57 13.11 -10.35
CA VAL A 269 8.44 13.14 -11.52
C VAL A 269 9.48 14.25 -11.40
N ALA A 270 9.11 15.44 -10.92
CA ALA A 270 10.07 16.51 -10.67
C ALA A 270 11.16 16.08 -9.68
N ALA A 271 10.78 15.42 -8.58
CA ALA A 271 11.73 14.88 -7.60
C ALA A 271 12.66 13.81 -8.21
N THR A 272 12.13 12.95 -9.08
CA THR A 272 12.91 11.90 -9.75
C THR A 272 13.88 12.48 -10.78
N LEU A 273 13.49 13.52 -11.51
CA LEU A 273 14.31 14.16 -12.55
C LEU A 273 15.31 15.19 -12.00
N ALA A 274 15.23 15.54 -10.71
CA ALA A 274 16.08 16.55 -10.09
C ALA A 274 17.58 16.18 -10.06
N SER A 275 17.90 14.89 -10.12
CA SER A 275 19.28 14.38 -10.17
C SER A 275 19.34 13.12 -11.04
N PRO A 276 20.52 12.76 -11.58
CA PRO A 276 20.71 11.48 -12.24
C PRO A 276 20.29 10.33 -11.34
N LEU A 277 19.72 9.27 -11.93
CA LEU A 277 19.40 8.06 -11.17
C LEU A 277 20.70 7.44 -10.62
N PRO A 278 20.71 6.97 -9.37
CA PRO A 278 21.81 6.17 -8.86
C PRO A 278 22.09 5.00 -9.80
N GLN A 279 23.37 4.63 -9.92
CA GLN A 279 23.78 3.50 -10.77
C GLN A 279 24.41 2.41 -9.91
N GLN A 280 24.17 1.16 -10.29
CA GLN A 280 24.88 0.00 -9.75
C GLN A 280 25.68 -0.68 -10.85
N THR A 281 26.92 -1.06 -10.52
CA THR A 281 27.82 -1.75 -11.46
C THR A 281 27.66 -3.27 -11.32
N HIS A 282 27.42 -3.93 -12.45
CA HIS A 282 27.36 -5.39 -12.58
C HIS A 282 28.28 -5.82 -13.74
N GLY A 283 29.48 -6.29 -13.39
CA GLY A 283 30.52 -6.55 -14.39
C GLY A 283 30.86 -5.28 -15.17
N HIS A 284 30.62 -5.25 -16.46
CA HIS A 284 30.85 -4.10 -17.35
C HIS A 284 29.57 -3.27 -17.63
N TRP A 285 28.45 -3.55 -16.94
CA TRP A 285 27.23 -2.75 -17.05
C TRP A 285 27.03 -1.84 -15.84
N ARG A 286 26.68 -0.60 -16.08
CA ARG A 286 26.09 0.30 -15.09
C ARG A 286 24.60 0.39 -15.35
N VAL A 287 23.80 0.11 -14.32
CA VAL A 287 22.33 0.00 -14.41
C VAL A 287 21.70 1.03 -13.47
N PRO A 288 20.72 1.81 -13.94
CA PRO A 288 20.04 2.79 -13.10
C PRO A 288 19.18 2.12 -12.02
N GLN A 289 19.05 2.82 -10.89
CA GLN A 289 18.20 2.43 -9.76
C GLN A 289 17.29 3.59 -9.34
N LEU A 290 16.20 3.30 -8.61
CA LEU A 290 15.45 4.34 -7.93
C LEU A 290 16.20 4.84 -6.71
N ALA A 291 16.07 6.15 -6.42
CA ALA A 291 16.66 6.74 -5.23
C ALA A 291 16.03 6.13 -3.95
N GLU A 292 16.87 5.74 -3.00
CA GLU A 292 16.44 5.16 -1.73
C GLU A 292 15.69 6.14 -0.81
N THR A 293 15.63 7.42 -1.17
CA THR A 293 14.87 8.43 -0.43
C THR A 293 13.36 8.18 -0.43
N TYR A 294 12.83 7.47 -1.45
CA TYR A 294 11.41 7.15 -1.57
C TYR A 294 11.12 5.73 -2.06
N ALA A 295 12.16 4.91 -2.29
CA ALA A 295 12.02 3.53 -2.74
C ALA A 295 12.83 2.57 -1.87
N ARG A 296 12.40 1.31 -1.83
CA ARG A 296 13.15 0.20 -1.21
C ARG A 296 13.49 -0.81 -2.28
N CYS A 297 14.73 -1.32 -2.21
CA CYS A 297 15.23 -2.35 -3.11
C CYS A 297 15.42 -3.67 -2.37
N TRP A 298 14.96 -4.76 -2.97
CA TRP A 298 15.11 -6.12 -2.47
C TRP A 298 15.77 -6.96 -3.54
N GLY A 299 16.81 -7.70 -3.16
CA GLY A 299 17.55 -8.59 -4.06
C GLY A 299 17.16 -10.05 -3.87
N ASN A 300 17.19 -10.80 -4.97
CA ASN A 300 17.12 -12.25 -4.99
C ASN A 300 18.12 -12.78 -6.02
N ALA A 301 18.80 -13.89 -5.71
CA ALA A 301 19.78 -14.49 -6.59
C ALA A 301 19.58 -16.01 -6.69
N ASN A 302 19.59 -16.48 -7.92
CA ASN A 302 19.58 -17.91 -8.26
C ASN A 302 20.83 -18.21 -9.08
N SER A 303 21.84 -18.82 -8.46
CA SER A 303 23.11 -19.09 -9.12
C SER A 303 23.04 -20.30 -10.06
N ALA A 304 23.82 -20.24 -11.16
CA ALA A 304 24.00 -21.35 -12.11
C ALA A 304 24.83 -22.50 -11.46
N ARG A 305 24.20 -23.34 -10.62
CA ARG A 305 24.84 -24.47 -9.92
C ARG A 305 24.06 -25.76 -10.14
N GLY A 306 24.74 -26.90 -10.09
CA GLY A 306 24.14 -28.21 -10.27
C GLY A 306 23.43 -28.34 -11.62
N ARG A 307 22.12 -28.64 -11.61
CA ARG A 307 21.28 -28.76 -12.80
C ARG A 307 20.80 -27.43 -13.36
N ASN A 308 20.95 -26.34 -12.60
CA ASN A 308 20.61 -25.01 -13.05
C ASN A 308 21.73 -24.46 -13.93
N LEU A 309 21.43 -24.23 -15.22
CA LEU A 309 22.40 -23.76 -16.23
C LEU A 309 22.34 -22.23 -16.43
N LEU A 310 21.30 -21.56 -15.93
CA LEU A 310 21.10 -20.13 -16.03
C LEU A 310 21.09 -19.52 -14.63
N GLY A 311 22.04 -18.64 -14.33
CA GLY A 311 22.03 -17.80 -13.15
C GLY A 311 21.20 -16.55 -13.41
N ILE A 312 20.43 -16.11 -12.41
CA ILE A 312 19.68 -14.86 -12.46
C ILE A 312 19.83 -14.17 -11.10
N GLU A 313 20.37 -12.96 -11.12
CA GLU A 313 20.34 -12.03 -9.98
C GLU A 313 19.30 -10.96 -10.29
N ARG A 314 18.40 -10.72 -9.36
CA ARG A 314 17.31 -9.77 -9.53
C ARG A 314 17.26 -8.79 -8.38
N ALA A 315 17.00 -7.53 -8.68
CA ALA A 315 16.61 -6.54 -7.69
C ALA A 315 15.32 -5.84 -8.12
N ASP A 316 14.41 -5.70 -7.17
CA ASP A 316 13.14 -4.99 -7.30
C ASP A 316 13.17 -3.78 -6.38
N CYS A 317 13.09 -2.58 -6.93
CA CYS A 317 12.99 -1.32 -6.21
C CYS A 317 11.58 -0.78 -6.36
N THR A 318 10.86 -0.60 -5.26
CA THR A 318 9.47 -0.12 -5.27
C THR A 318 9.27 1.00 -4.28
N MET A 319 8.40 1.93 -4.62
CA MET A 319 7.92 2.94 -3.66
C MET A 319 6.95 2.29 -2.67
N ASP A 320 7.02 2.69 -1.40
CA ASP A 320 6.04 2.29 -0.38
C ASP A 320 4.73 3.10 -0.50
N THR A 321 4.77 4.23 -1.21
CA THR A 321 3.63 5.14 -1.38
C THR A 321 2.92 4.86 -2.70
N ALA A 322 1.65 4.52 -2.62
CA ALA A 322 0.73 4.47 -3.75
C ALA A 322 -0.56 5.22 -3.37
N LEU A 323 -1.22 5.82 -4.34
CA LEU A 323 -2.48 6.52 -4.14
C LEU A 323 -3.65 5.62 -4.52
N PHE A 324 -4.52 5.36 -3.58
CA PHE A 324 -5.76 4.63 -3.84
C PHE A 324 -6.78 5.53 -4.53
N THR A 325 -7.28 5.10 -5.68
CA THR A 325 -8.21 5.89 -6.50
C THR A 325 -9.68 5.48 -6.35
N GLY A 326 -9.98 4.40 -5.63
CA GLY A 326 -11.28 3.73 -5.65
C GLY A 326 -11.39 2.69 -6.78
N LEU A 327 -10.50 2.74 -7.76
CA LEU A 327 -10.43 1.80 -8.89
C LEU A 327 -9.14 0.97 -8.88
N GLY A 328 -8.26 1.20 -7.93
CA GLY A 328 -6.95 0.59 -7.77
C GLY A 328 -5.90 1.61 -7.37
N ASP A 329 -4.70 1.12 -7.10
CA ASP A 329 -3.55 1.93 -6.71
C ASP A 329 -2.84 2.49 -7.95
N THR A 330 -2.32 3.72 -7.82
CA THR A 330 -1.58 4.44 -8.86
C THR A 330 -0.60 5.45 -8.24
N GLY A 331 0.04 6.29 -9.06
CA GLY A 331 0.94 7.35 -8.56
C GLY A 331 2.24 6.81 -7.97
N THR A 332 2.78 5.73 -8.52
CA THR A 332 3.99 5.07 -8.01
C THR A 332 4.97 4.75 -9.13
N LEU A 333 6.25 4.63 -8.76
CA LEU A 333 7.32 4.12 -9.61
C LEU A 333 7.83 2.80 -9.07
N SER A 334 8.18 1.89 -9.96
CA SER A 334 8.95 0.69 -9.63
C SER A 334 10.03 0.46 -10.68
N LEU A 335 11.19 -0.02 -10.23
CA LEU A 335 12.29 -0.36 -11.11
C LEU A 335 12.79 -1.76 -10.74
N ARG A 336 12.90 -2.61 -11.73
CA ARG A 336 13.48 -3.94 -11.60
C ARG A 336 14.65 -4.06 -12.56
N TYR A 337 15.70 -4.75 -12.13
CA TYR A 337 16.71 -5.26 -13.05
C TYR A 337 17.04 -6.72 -12.75
N GLU A 338 17.47 -7.42 -13.78
CA GLU A 338 17.89 -8.81 -13.73
C GLU A 338 19.21 -8.97 -14.48
N ILE A 339 20.17 -9.62 -13.84
CA ILE A 339 21.46 -9.97 -14.41
C ILE A 339 21.43 -11.47 -14.71
N TYR A 340 21.68 -11.80 -15.96
CA TYR A 340 21.63 -13.17 -16.48
C TYR A 340 23.04 -13.70 -16.67
N ASP A 341 23.34 -14.90 -16.17
CA ASP A 341 24.57 -15.66 -16.43
C ASP A 341 24.20 -17.02 -17.06
N GLY A 342 24.35 -17.11 -18.37
CA GLY A 342 24.14 -18.30 -19.17
C GLY A 342 25.44 -18.93 -19.70
N THR A 343 26.61 -18.66 -19.10
CA THR A 343 27.90 -19.22 -19.51
C THR A 343 27.87 -20.74 -19.60
N ARG A 344 27.14 -21.41 -18.71
CA ARG A 344 26.93 -22.88 -18.72
C ARG A 344 25.86 -23.34 -19.70
N LEU A 345 25.03 -22.44 -20.19
CA LEU A 345 23.92 -22.75 -21.10
C LEU A 345 24.35 -22.76 -22.54
N GLY A 346 25.35 -21.95 -22.90
CA GLY A 346 25.80 -21.68 -24.25
C GLY A 346 24.92 -20.63 -24.97
N SER A 347 25.51 -19.94 -25.94
CA SER A 347 24.93 -18.74 -26.58
C SER A 347 23.54 -18.97 -27.21
N ALA A 348 23.33 -20.01 -27.96
CA ALA A 348 22.04 -20.25 -28.65
C ALA A 348 20.88 -20.45 -27.68
N ARG A 349 21.09 -21.23 -26.60
CA ARG A 349 20.07 -21.45 -25.56
C ARG A 349 19.89 -20.19 -24.70
N PHE A 350 20.98 -19.47 -24.44
CA PHE A 350 20.94 -18.21 -23.72
C PHE A 350 20.09 -17.18 -24.45
N TYR A 351 20.36 -16.91 -25.73
CA TYR A 351 19.57 -15.97 -26.53
C TYR A 351 18.09 -16.31 -26.57
N ARG A 352 17.74 -17.61 -26.69
CA ARG A 352 16.35 -18.04 -26.65
C ARG A 352 15.67 -17.66 -25.31
N GLN A 353 16.29 -17.93 -24.18
CA GLN A 353 15.72 -17.66 -22.87
C GLN A 353 15.70 -16.16 -22.56
N TYR A 354 16.77 -15.46 -22.88
CA TYR A 354 16.90 -14.02 -22.67
C TYR A 354 15.89 -13.21 -23.52
N SER A 355 15.73 -13.58 -24.78
CA SER A 355 14.69 -12.97 -25.64
C SER A 355 13.28 -13.30 -25.18
N ALA A 356 13.04 -14.53 -24.69
CA ALA A 356 11.74 -14.90 -24.14
C ALA A 356 11.41 -14.13 -22.85
N SER A 357 12.41 -13.85 -22.02
CA SER A 357 12.22 -13.02 -20.83
C SER A 357 11.68 -11.63 -21.19
N LEU A 358 12.31 -10.95 -22.13
CA LEU A 358 11.82 -9.64 -22.63
C LEU A 358 10.38 -9.73 -23.17
N ALA A 359 10.08 -10.77 -23.97
CA ALA A 359 8.76 -10.94 -24.57
C ALA A 359 7.65 -11.17 -23.52
N ASN A 360 8.01 -11.70 -22.35
CA ASN A 360 7.08 -11.94 -21.25
C ASN A 360 6.85 -10.72 -20.36
N GLU A 361 7.65 -9.66 -20.52
CA GLU A 361 7.55 -8.40 -19.80
C GLU A 361 6.40 -7.53 -20.35
N LYS A 362 5.16 -8.01 -20.21
CA LYS A 362 3.98 -7.31 -20.71
C LYS A 362 3.32 -6.50 -19.59
N LEU A 363 2.77 -5.34 -19.95
CA LEU A 363 1.81 -4.67 -19.08
C LEU A 363 0.61 -5.61 -18.83
N PRO A 364 0.02 -5.59 -17.62
CA PRO A 364 -1.15 -6.41 -17.31
C PRO A 364 -2.26 -6.26 -18.35
N ALA A 365 -3.09 -7.28 -18.48
CA ALA A 365 -4.20 -7.32 -19.43
C ALA A 365 -5.12 -6.09 -19.33
N VAL A 366 -5.87 -5.83 -20.42
CA VAL A 366 -6.90 -4.78 -20.48
C VAL A 366 -7.87 -4.93 -19.29
N SER A 367 -8.16 -3.82 -18.62
CA SER A 367 -9.21 -3.76 -17.59
C SER A 367 -10.31 -2.79 -18.02
N ARG A 368 -11.42 -2.79 -17.28
CA ARG A 368 -12.47 -1.78 -17.47
C ARG A 368 -11.97 -0.35 -17.23
N GLN A 369 -10.86 -0.20 -16.52
CA GLN A 369 -10.29 1.08 -16.07
C GLN A 369 -9.19 1.59 -16.99
N LEU A 370 -8.53 0.72 -17.74
CA LEU A 370 -7.35 0.99 -18.54
C LEU A 370 -7.55 0.58 -19.99
N THR A 371 -6.96 1.33 -20.91
CA THR A 371 -6.94 0.95 -22.34
C THR A 371 -5.96 -0.18 -22.58
N GLN A 372 -6.03 -0.77 -23.79
CA GLN A 372 -4.98 -1.66 -24.26
C GLN A 372 -3.64 -0.91 -24.32
N ALA A 373 -2.57 -1.56 -23.86
CA ALA A 373 -1.23 -1.03 -23.98
C ALA A 373 -0.81 -0.97 -25.44
N ARG A 374 -0.16 0.13 -25.82
CA ARG A 374 0.54 0.28 -27.11
C ARG A 374 2.02 0.36 -26.82
N CYS A 375 2.79 -0.49 -27.50
CA CYS A 375 4.22 -0.58 -27.33
C CYS A 375 4.93 -0.17 -28.63
N ARG A 376 6.05 0.50 -28.48
CA ARG A 376 7.05 0.70 -29.54
C ARG A 376 8.36 0.11 -29.07
N GLU A 377 9.02 -0.60 -29.94
CA GLU A 377 10.30 -1.26 -29.69
C GLU A 377 11.31 -0.78 -30.72
N ASP A 378 12.57 -0.61 -30.27
CA ASP A 378 13.68 -0.19 -31.12
C ASP A 378 15.02 -0.73 -30.58
N PHE A 379 16.05 -0.71 -31.43
CA PHE A 379 17.43 -0.98 -31.08
C PHE A 379 18.18 0.33 -31.03
N VAL A 380 18.82 0.60 -29.90
CA VAL A 380 19.50 1.87 -29.63
C VAL A 380 20.89 1.63 -29.05
N ASP A 381 21.80 2.55 -29.29
CA ASP A 381 23.07 2.61 -28.57
C ASP A 381 22.97 3.58 -27.42
N LEU A 382 23.20 3.11 -26.21
CA LEU A 382 23.21 3.92 -24.99
C LEU A 382 24.66 4.01 -24.46
N HIS A 383 25.38 5.05 -24.85
CA HIS A 383 26.77 5.31 -24.44
C HIS A 383 27.72 4.14 -24.75
N GLY A 384 27.62 3.58 -25.96
CA GLY A 384 28.41 2.44 -26.42
C GLY A 384 27.86 1.07 -26.01
N LEU A 385 26.70 1.03 -25.35
CA LEU A 385 26.00 -0.19 -24.97
C LEU A 385 24.83 -0.42 -25.94
N PRO A 386 24.89 -1.43 -26.84
CA PRO A 386 23.77 -1.76 -27.69
C PRO A 386 22.63 -2.36 -26.87
N MET A 387 21.44 -1.76 -26.96
CA MET A 387 20.28 -2.13 -26.19
C MET A 387 19.05 -2.33 -27.06
N ARG A 388 18.22 -3.31 -26.73
CA ARG A 388 16.86 -3.42 -27.19
C ARG A 388 15.95 -2.75 -26.18
N VAL A 389 15.18 -1.74 -26.61
CA VAL A 389 14.31 -0.95 -25.76
C VAL A 389 12.87 -1.06 -26.21
N ALA A 390 11.95 -1.34 -25.29
CA ALA A 390 10.52 -1.29 -25.52
C ALA A 390 9.87 -0.27 -24.58
N ILE A 391 9.06 0.63 -25.14
CA ILE A 391 8.25 1.60 -24.38
C ILE A 391 6.79 1.28 -24.61
N CYS A 392 6.08 0.90 -23.58
CA CYS A 392 4.65 0.62 -23.57
C CYS A 392 3.90 1.68 -22.79
N ALA A 393 2.75 2.13 -23.29
CA ALA A 393 1.86 3.06 -22.59
C ALA A 393 0.41 2.65 -22.72
N ARG A 394 -0.41 2.90 -21.69
CA ARG A 394 -1.86 2.75 -21.69
C ARG A 394 -2.51 3.86 -20.89
N ALA A 395 -3.70 4.31 -21.31
CA ALA A 395 -4.41 5.42 -20.68
C ALA A 395 -5.40 4.93 -19.62
N HIS A 396 -5.60 5.75 -18.60
CA HIS A 396 -6.70 5.61 -17.65
C HIS A 396 -8.01 6.13 -18.27
N ARG A 397 -9.08 5.31 -18.24
CA ARG A 397 -10.38 5.67 -18.86
C ARG A 397 -11.16 6.70 -18.06
N LYS A 398 -11.02 6.69 -16.73
CA LYS A 398 -11.77 7.54 -15.80
C LYS A 398 -10.97 8.78 -15.34
N PHE A 399 -9.66 8.76 -15.47
CA PHE A 399 -8.77 9.84 -15.06
C PHE A 399 -8.04 10.39 -16.30
N SER A 400 -8.65 11.38 -16.93
CA SER A 400 -8.15 11.95 -18.20
C SER A 400 -6.73 12.50 -18.07
N GLY A 401 -5.88 12.21 -19.07
CA GLY A 401 -4.50 12.69 -19.09
C GLY A 401 -3.51 11.85 -18.28
N LEU A 402 -3.96 10.79 -17.60
CA LEU A 402 -3.11 9.85 -16.89
C LEU A 402 -2.87 8.57 -17.68
N TYR A 403 -1.64 8.08 -17.61
CA TYR A 403 -1.14 6.88 -18.29
C TYR A 403 -0.30 6.04 -17.35
N ASP A 404 -0.28 4.73 -17.60
CA ASP A 404 0.75 3.85 -17.08
C ASP A 404 1.78 3.60 -18.18
N PHE A 405 3.06 3.69 -17.82
CA PHE A 405 4.19 3.40 -18.68
C PHE A 405 4.94 2.18 -18.17
N SER A 406 5.48 1.39 -19.11
CA SER A 406 6.51 0.39 -18.85
C SER A 406 7.63 0.58 -19.86
N ILE A 407 8.84 0.82 -19.37
CA ILE A 407 10.05 1.01 -20.16
C ILE A 407 10.98 -0.17 -19.86
N ILE A 408 11.27 -0.97 -20.87
CA ILE A 408 12.09 -2.17 -20.74
C ILE A 408 13.33 -1.97 -21.59
N ALA A 409 14.49 -2.29 -21.03
CA ALA A 409 15.79 -2.20 -21.73
C ALA A 409 16.57 -3.49 -21.50
N SER A 410 17.13 -4.07 -22.55
CA SER A 410 17.94 -5.30 -22.51
C SER A 410 19.23 -5.11 -23.28
N ALA A 411 20.38 -5.39 -22.66
CA ALA A 411 21.69 -5.30 -23.29
C ALA A 411 21.90 -6.45 -24.31
N LEU A 412 22.62 -6.16 -25.39
CA LEU A 412 22.85 -7.08 -26.51
C LEU A 412 24.33 -7.34 -26.79
N ASP A 413 25.22 -6.93 -25.91
CA ASP A 413 26.65 -6.89 -26.09
C ASP A 413 27.39 -8.20 -25.78
N ASP A 414 26.78 -9.11 -25.01
CA ASP A 414 27.40 -10.36 -24.56
C ASP A 414 26.59 -11.59 -25.02
N PRO A 415 27.22 -12.64 -25.62
CA PRO A 415 26.52 -13.80 -26.16
C PRO A 415 25.99 -14.78 -25.11
N VAL A 416 26.44 -14.68 -23.85
CA VAL A 416 26.07 -15.64 -22.77
C VAL A 416 25.70 -14.96 -21.46
N ARG A 417 25.82 -13.64 -21.39
CA ARG A 417 25.40 -12.83 -20.22
C ARG A 417 24.49 -11.71 -20.70
N GLY A 418 23.72 -11.13 -19.80
CA GLY A 418 22.87 -10.02 -20.16
C GLY A 418 22.33 -9.29 -18.94
N VAL A 419 21.96 -8.04 -19.14
CA VAL A 419 21.17 -7.25 -18.19
C VAL A 419 19.86 -6.85 -18.82
N GLN A 420 18.78 -7.10 -18.11
CA GLN A 420 17.45 -6.62 -18.47
C GLN A 420 16.95 -5.75 -17.32
N SER A 421 16.40 -4.58 -17.63
CA SER A 421 15.84 -3.69 -16.64
C SER A 421 14.50 -3.16 -17.10
N ARG A 422 13.62 -2.87 -16.16
CA ARG A 422 12.27 -2.38 -16.39
C ARG A 422 11.93 -1.28 -15.39
N LEU A 423 11.52 -0.12 -15.90
CA LEU A 423 10.93 0.97 -15.13
C LEU A 423 9.42 0.99 -15.44
N ASP A 424 8.60 0.87 -14.40
CA ASP A 424 7.17 1.12 -14.48
C ASP A 424 6.83 2.45 -13.79
N ALA A 425 5.99 3.24 -14.44
CA ALA A 425 5.45 4.48 -13.90
C ALA A 425 3.92 4.47 -14.05
N TYR A 426 3.22 4.48 -12.95
CA TYR A 426 1.76 4.37 -12.91
C TYR A 426 1.12 5.73 -12.62
N GLY A 427 0.11 6.10 -13.42
CA GLY A 427 -0.65 7.32 -13.22
C GLY A 427 0.15 8.60 -13.49
N VAL A 428 0.97 8.62 -14.53
CA VAL A 428 1.75 9.80 -14.96
C VAL A 428 1.13 10.44 -16.21
N SER A 429 1.38 11.74 -16.45
CA SER A 429 1.05 12.35 -17.73
C SER A 429 1.92 11.76 -18.85
N PHE A 430 1.44 11.81 -20.10
CA PHE A 430 2.22 11.27 -21.24
C PHE A 430 3.59 11.95 -21.36
N ALA A 431 3.63 13.27 -21.19
CA ALA A 431 4.88 14.04 -21.24
C ALA A 431 5.87 13.61 -20.14
N ASN A 432 5.37 13.42 -18.91
CA ASN A 432 6.18 12.99 -17.78
C ASN A 432 6.63 11.52 -17.91
N GLY A 433 5.77 10.63 -18.43
CA GLY A 433 6.17 9.26 -18.75
C GLY A 433 7.33 9.20 -19.76
N MET A 434 7.27 10.01 -20.81
CA MET A 434 8.36 10.14 -21.79
C MET A 434 9.62 10.81 -21.22
N ALA A 435 9.47 11.75 -20.27
CA ALA A 435 10.60 12.35 -19.57
C ALA A 435 11.32 11.33 -18.68
N LEU A 436 10.55 10.54 -17.92
CA LEU A 436 11.06 9.43 -17.11
C LEU A 436 11.76 8.38 -17.98
N ALA A 437 11.18 8.02 -19.14
CA ALA A 437 11.80 7.08 -20.07
C ALA A 437 13.18 7.57 -20.53
N ARG A 438 13.29 8.83 -20.96
CA ARG A 438 14.59 9.42 -21.35
C ARG A 438 15.58 9.48 -20.20
N HIS A 439 15.12 9.84 -19.00
CA HIS A 439 15.96 9.93 -17.81
C HIS A 439 16.50 8.56 -17.39
N TYR A 440 15.64 7.55 -17.40
CA TYR A 440 15.98 6.18 -17.08
C TYR A 440 16.98 5.59 -18.10
N LEU A 441 16.75 5.77 -19.39
CA LEU A 441 17.64 5.24 -20.43
C LEU A 441 19.03 5.89 -20.41
N LYS A 442 19.16 7.15 -20.00
CA LYS A 442 20.46 7.81 -19.79
C LYS A 442 21.28 7.19 -18.64
N GLY A 443 20.66 6.44 -17.76
CA GLY A 443 21.33 5.78 -16.64
C GLY A 443 22.07 4.50 -17.02
N PHE A 444 21.99 4.03 -18.28
CA PHE A 444 22.75 2.87 -18.75
C PHE A 444 24.08 3.30 -19.35
N GLU A 445 25.14 2.64 -18.94
CA GLU A 445 26.51 2.87 -19.45
C GLU A 445 27.28 1.57 -19.49
N TRP A 446 28.25 1.54 -20.42
CA TRP A 446 29.33 0.56 -20.39
C TRP A 446 30.35 0.96 -19.35
N ALA A 447 30.54 0.16 -18.29
CA ALA A 447 31.60 0.38 -17.31
C ALA A 447 32.93 -0.05 -17.91
N ARG A 448 33.81 0.90 -18.23
CA ARG A 448 35.17 0.66 -18.72
C ARG A 448 36.07 0.18 -17.58
#